data_bc18f5cfc125f91cb58e06fbcbdf0966
#
_entry.id   bc18f5cfc125f91cb58e06fbcbdf0966
#
_cell.length_a   1.000
_cell.length_b   1.000
_cell.length_c   1.000
_cell.angle_alpha   90.00
_cell.angle_beta   90.00
_cell.angle_gamma   90.00
#
_symmetry.space_group_name_H-M   'P 1'
#
loop_
_entity.id
_entity.type
_entity.pdbx_description
1 polymer ?
#
loop_
_entity_poly.entity_id
_entity_poly.type
_entity_poly.pdbx_seq_one_letter_code
_entity_poly.pdbx_strand_id
1 'polypeptide(L)'
;HTMKALLLGAALGLIGLSASAQAPAPAAAPKPYESPFRIMGNTYSVGSPLVSVYLITTDKGDVLIDVGYAADAPLIEKNIRALGFKLSDIKILLNNHAHRDHAGGLAQLKADTGAILIASEGDRSTLESGKALGSESVQRLQFPPVKVDRAIKDGDTFELGGVTFTAHVTAGHTRGCTSWSWPVTDPLDGFHHVALDFCGATVSTNSL
;
A
#
# COMPACT_ATOMS: atom_id res chain seq x y z
N HIS A 1 -63.00 -65.18 -44.60
CA HIS A 1 -62.99 -63.75 -44.16
C HIS A 1 -61.95 -63.59 -43.06
N THR A 2 -60.84 -63.03 -43.38
CA THR A 2 -59.65 -62.88 -42.49
C THR A 2 -59.69 -61.53 -41.83
N MET A 3 -59.76 -61.52 -40.52
CA MET A 3 -59.55 -60.31 -39.66
C MET A 3 -58.04 -60.16 -39.40
N LYS A 4 -57.50 -59.01 -39.81
CA LYS A 4 -56.13 -58.59 -39.45
C LYS A 4 -56.16 -57.89 -38.12
N ALA A 5 -55.48 -58.40 -37.12
CA ALA A 5 -55.20 -57.71 -35.84
C ALA A 5 -54.08 -56.78 -35.99
N LEU A 6 -54.30 -55.48 -35.61
CA LEU A 6 -53.31 -54.42 -35.59
C LEU A 6 -52.67 -54.39 -34.19
N LEU A 7 -51.40 -54.69 -34.07
CA LEU A 7 -50.62 -54.48 -32.86
C LEU A 7 -50.04 -53.07 -32.81
N LEU A 8 -50.50 -52.36 -31.83
CA LEU A 8 -49.98 -51.00 -31.52
C LEU A 8 -48.84 -51.14 -30.48
N GLY A 9 -47.60 -50.99 -30.92
CA GLY A 9 -46.44 -50.96 -30.01
C GLY A 9 -46.25 -49.59 -29.43
N ALA A 10 -46.39 -49.43 -28.13
CA ALA A 10 -46.06 -48.23 -27.39
C ALA A 10 -44.55 -48.26 -27.01
N ALA A 11 -43.76 -47.37 -27.64
CA ALA A 11 -42.39 -47.18 -27.25
C ALA A 11 -42.33 -46.15 -26.10
N LEU A 12 -42.02 -46.58 -24.88
CA LEU A 12 -41.65 -45.72 -23.77
C LEU A 12 -40.21 -45.22 -23.97
N GLY A 13 -40.08 -43.95 -24.35
CA GLY A 13 -38.81 -43.24 -24.35
C GLY A 13 -38.40 -42.84 -22.92
N LEU A 14 -37.38 -43.45 -22.35
CA LEU A 14 -36.72 -43.02 -21.13
C LEU A 14 -35.87 -41.77 -21.45
N ILE A 15 -36.36 -40.60 -21.04
CA ILE A 15 -35.57 -39.36 -21.06
C ILE A 15 -34.66 -39.38 -19.80
N GLY A 16 -33.40 -39.77 -19.99
CA GLY A 16 -32.39 -39.70 -18.93
C GLY A 16 -32.01 -38.22 -18.71
N LEU A 17 -32.47 -37.63 -17.61
CA LEU A 17 -31.93 -36.35 -17.12
C LEU A 17 -30.53 -36.63 -16.56
N SER A 18 -29.50 -36.33 -17.35
CA SER A 18 -28.13 -36.25 -16.84
C SER A 18 -27.97 -34.91 -16.08
N ALA A 19 -28.11 -34.99 -14.76
CA ALA A 19 -27.70 -33.85 -13.91
C ALA A 19 -26.16 -33.81 -13.91
N SER A 20 -25.59 -32.93 -14.70
CA SER A 20 -24.18 -32.57 -14.60
C SER A 20 -23.96 -31.83 -13.27
N ALA A 21 -23.41 -32.54 -12.30
CA ALA A 21 -22.91 -31.95 -11.07
C ALA A 21 -21.76 -30.97 -11.45
N GLN A 22 -22.04 -29.69 -11.43
CA GLN A 22 -21.03 -28.67 -11.67
C GLN A 22 -20.08 -28.70 -10.47
N ALA A 23 -18.80 -28.99 -10.73
CA ALA A 23 -17.79 -28.91 -9.67
C ALA A 23 -17.82 -27.53 -9.02
N PRO A 24 -17.71 -27.45 -7.68
CA PRO A 24 -17.66 -26.16 -7.01
C PRO A 24 -16.51 -25.34 -7.59
N ALA A 25 -16.77 -24.06 -7.87
CA ALA A 25 -15.73 -23.13 -8.32
C ALA A 25 -14.56 -23.19 -7.32
N PRO A 26 -13.31 -23.21 -7.80
CA PRO A 26 -12.16 -23.17 -6.90
C PRO A 26 -12.29 -21.95 -5.99
N ALA A 27 -12.10 -22.17 -4.67
CA ALA A 27 -12.07 -21.07 -3.71
C ALA A 27 -11.08 -20.03 -4.21
N ALA A 28 -11.52 -18.76 -4.24
CA ALA A 28 -10.63 -17.66 -4.62
C ALA A 28 -9.36 -17.75 -3.76
N ALA A 29 -8.20 -17.74 -4.40
CA ALA A 29 -6.93 -17.70 -3.67
C ALA A 29 -6.97 -16.52 -2.68
N PRO A 30 -6.52 -16.69 -1.42
CA PRO A 30 -6.51 -15.60 -0.46
C PRO A 30 -5.74 -14.44 -1.06
N LYS A 31 -6.35 -13.27 -1.12
CA LYS A 31 -5.70 -12.06 -1.62
C LYS A 31 -4.63 -11.67 -0.61
N PRO A 32 -3.34 -11.66 -0.98
CA PRO A 32 -2.23 -11.63 -0.02
C PRO A 32 -2.15 -10.36 0.83
N TYR A 33 -2.95 -9.31 0.57
CA TYR A 33 -2.81 -8.00 1.23
C TYR A 33 -4.14 -7.38 1.69
N GLU A 34 -5.16 -8.18 1.99
CA GLU A 34 -6.45 -7.64 2.46
C GLU A 34 -6.46 -7.31 3.96
N SER A 35 -5.47 -7.73 4.71
CA SER A 35 -5.37 -7.49 6.16
C SER A 35 -3.98 -6.98 6.52
N PRO A 36 -3.87 -6.04 7.47
CA PRO A 36 -2.59 -5.59 7.96
C PRO A 36 -1.89 -6.71 8.72
N PHE A 37 -0.55 -6.74 8.66
CA PHE A 37 0.24 -7.77 9.32
C PHE A 37 1.61 -7.25 9.74
N ARG A 38 2.23 -7.95 10.71
CA ARG A 38 3.62 -7.73 11.08
C ARG A 38 4.52 -8.33 10.00
N ILE A 39 5.46 -7.53 9.50
CA ILE A 39 6.49 -8.00 8.57
C ILE A 39 7.65 -8.60 9.36
N MET A 40 8.27 -7.80 10.25
CA MET A 40 9.41 -8.21 11.08
C MET A 40 9.57 -7.22 12.26
N GLY A 41 9.85 -7.73 13.44
CA GLY A 41 10.11 -6.91 14.62
C GLY A 41 9.01 -5.87 14.86
N ASN A 42 9.37 -4.61 14.77
CA ASN A 42 8.50 -3.45 14.94
C ASN A 42 7.94 -2.86 13.63
N THR A 43 8.06 -3.58 12.52
CA THR A 43 7.65 -3.14 11.19
C THR A 43 6.40 -3.88 10.73
N TYR A 44 5.38 -3.14 10.28
CA TYR A 44 4.08 -3.65 9.88
C TYR A 44 3.68 -3.13 8.50
N SER A 45 2.97 -3.96 7.74
CA SER A 45 2.27 -3.55 6.51
C SER A 45 0.86 -3.12 6.88
N VAL A 46 0.49 -1.89 6.51
CA VAL A 46 -0.84 -1.30 6.77
C VAL A 46 -1.48 -0.72 5.52
N GLY A 47 -0.85 -0.89 4.36
CA GLY A 47 -1.29 -0.37 3.07
C GLY A 47 -2.54 -1.03 2.49
N SER A 48 -2.79 -0.70 1.24
CA SER A 48 -3.83 -1.31 0.42
C SER A 48 -3.25 -2.44 -0.45
N PRO A 49 -4.09 -3.24 -1.14
CA PRO A 49 -3.59 -4.23 -2.10
C PRO A 49 -2.80 -3.64 -3.27
N LEU A 50 -2.88 -2.33 -3.49
CA LEU A 50 -2.25 -1.64 -4.62
C LEU A 50 -0.98 -0.90 -4.23
N VAL A 51 -0.88 -0.42 -2.98
CA VAL A 51 0.23 0.41 -2.53
C VAL A 51 0.71 -0.02 -1.14
N SER A 52 2.00 -0.22 -1.02
CA SER A 52 2.64 -0.51 0.27
C SER A 52 2.68 0.74 1.14
N VAL A 53 2.32 0.56 2.40
CA VAL A 53 2.43 1.56 3.47
C VAL A 53 2.96 0.86 4.70
N TYR A 54 3.99 1.41 5.33
CA TYR A 54 4.65 0.77 6.45
C TYR A 54 4.49 1.58 7.74
N LEU A 55 4.11 0.89 8.80
CA LEU A 55 4.13 1.42 10.16
C LEU A 55 5.32 0.84 10.92
N ILE A 56 6.15 1.69 11.47
CA ILE A 56 7.28 1.32 12.32
C ILE A 56 7.02 1.85 13.71
N THR A 57 6.90 0.94 14.69
CA THR A 57 6.58 1.31 16.07
C THR A 57 7.83 1.51 16.89
N THR A 58 7.81 2.50 17.80
CA THR A 58 8.90 2.78 18.72
C THR A 58 8.37 3.16 20.12
N ASP A 59 9.23 3.19 21.14
CA ASP A 59 8.85 3.56 22.51
C ASP A 59 8.47 5.05 22.68
N LYS A 60 8.71 5.88 21.67
CA LYS A 60 8.45 7.33 21.69
C LYS A 60 7.42 7.77 20.64
N GLY A 61 6.76 6.82 20.03
CA GLY A 61 5.77 7.03 18.98
C GLY A 61 6.14 6.28 17.70
N ASP A 62 5.30 6.41 16.70
CA ASP A 62 5.37 5.60 15.49
C ASP A 62 5.73 6.46 14.27
N VAL A 63 6.31 5.80 13.28
CA VAL A 63 6.63 6.36 11.97
C VAL A 63 5.77 5.66 10.93
N LEU A 64 5.12 6.42 10.06
CA LEU A 64 4.37 5.89 8.92
C LEU A 64 5.05 6.32 7.62
N ILE A 65 5.35 5.36 6.75
CA ILE A 65 5.96 5.62 5.44
C ILE A 65 4.89 5.50 4.37
N ASP A 66 4.65 6.59 3.65
CA ASP A 66 3.62 6.77 2.63
C ASP A 66 2.18 6.64 3.16
N VAL A 67 1.18 7.01 2.35
CA VAL A 67 -0.23 6.90 2.70
C VAL A 67 -1.10 6.52 1.49
N GLY A 68 -0.53 6.01 0.43
CA GLY A 68 -1.30 5.57 -0.72
C GLY A 68 -2.04 6.70 -1.45
N TYR A 69 -3.12 6.36 -2.13
CA TYR A 69 -4.05 7.33 -2.70
C TYR A 69 -4.86 8.06 -1.61
N ALA A 70 -5.43 9.21 -1.92
CA ALA A 70 -6.29 9.93 -0.99
C ALA A 70 -7.48 9.08 -0.46
N ALA A 71 -7.99 8.19 -1.30
CA ALA A 71 -9.06 7.26 -0.93
C ALA A 71 -8.60 6.12 0.00
N ASP A 72 -7.30 5.87 0.11
CA ASP A 72 -6.75 4.79 0.95
C ASP A 72 -6.62 5.21 2.43
N ALA A 73 -6.60 6.51 2.73
CA ALA A 73 -6.39 7.01 4.09
C ALA A 73 -7.31 6.36 5.13
N PRO A 74 -8.64 6.24 4.94
CA PRO A 74 -9.52 5.57 5.91
C PRO A 74 -9.20 4.07 6.09
N LEU A 75 -8.76 3.38 5.04
CA LEU A 75 -8.36 1.99 5.11
C LEU A 75 -7.07 1.83 5.92
N ILE A 76 -6.09 2.68 5.68
CA ILE A 76 -4.80 2.67 6.40
C ILE A 76 -5.05 2.92 7.90
N GLU A 77 -5.86 3.91 8.25
CA GLU A 77 -6.24 4.16 9.63
C GLU A 77 -6.95 2.96 10.28
N LYS A 78 -7.89 2.33 9.56
CA LYS A 78 -8.56 1.11 10.02
C LYS A 78 -7.55 0.00 10.26
N ASN A 79 -6.58 -0.19 9.36
CA ASN A 79 -5.56 -1.21 9.45
C ASN A 79 -4.63 -0.99 10.65
N ILE A 80 -4.23 0.25 10.91
CA ILE A 80 -3.43 0.62 12.08
C ILE A 80 -4.16 0.26 13.38
N ARG A 81 -5.46 0.64 13.48
CA ARG A 81 -6.30 0.32 14.64
C ARG A 81 -6.53 -1.19 14.79
N ALA A 82 -6.67 -1.93 13.69
CA ALA A 82 -6.86 -3.38 13.70
C ALA A 82 -5.64 -4.14 14.26
N LEU A 83 -4.44 -3.57 14.12
CA LEU A 83 -3.21 -4.08 14.76
C LEU A 83 -3.10 -3.68 16.24
N GLY A 84 -4.02 -2.88 16.77
CA GLY A 84 -4.02 -2.42 18.16
C GLY A 84 -3.27 -1.10 18.39
N PHE A 85 -2.80 -0.43 17.33
CA PHE A 85 -2.10 0.85 17.44
C PHE A 85 -3.07 2.04 17.40
N LYS A 86 -2.63 3.19 17.92
CA LYS A 86 -3.41 4.42 17.94
C LYS A 86 -2.86 5.42 16.93
N LEU A 87 -3.73 6.11 16.24
CA LEU A 87 -3.32 7.18 15.31
C LEU A 87 -2.55 8.30 16.04
N SER A 88 -2.90 8.58 17.29
CA SER A 88 -2.23 9.59 18.11
C SER A 88 -0.77 9.26 18.42
N ASP A 89 -0.37 7.99 18.26
CA ASP A 89 1.01 7.57 18.50
C ASP A 89 1.91 7.80 17.28
N ILE A 90 1.33 8.03 16.09
CA ILE A 90 2.09 8.41 14.90
C ILE A 90 2.62 9.83 15.07
N LYS A 91 3.93 9.98 15.12
CA LYS A 91 4.64 11.26 15.31
C LYS A 91 5.27 11.78 14.03
N ILE A 92 5.60 10.87 13.11
CA ILE A 92 6.31 11.19 11.88
C ILE A 92 5.63 10.49 10.71
N LEU A 93 5.35 11.25 9.68
CA LEU A 93 5.05 10.76 8.35
C LEU A 93 6.30 10.91 7.49
N LEU A 94 6.67 9.86 6.79
CA LEU A 94 7.69 9.88 5.75
C LEU A 94 7.04 9.77 4.38
N ASN A 95 7.62 10.40 3.39
CA ASN A 95 7.22 10.18 2.02
C ASN A 95 8.38 9.63 1.20
N ASN A 96 8.11 8.58 0.46
CA ASN A 96 9.03 7.95 -0.46
C ASN A 96 9.17 8.81 -1.73
N HIS A 97 8.05 9.22 -2.33
CA HIS A 97 8.06 10.18 -3.44
C HIS A 97 6.69 10.85 -3.64
N ALA A 98 6.71 12.01 -4.31
CA ALA A 98 5.56 12.88 -4.44
C ALA A 98 4.65 12.53 -5.64
N HIS A 99 4.17 11.27 -5.70
CA HIS A 99 3.09 10.88 -6.59
C HIS A 99 1.82 10.56 -5.80
N ARG A 100 0.65 10.64 -6.46
CA ARG A 100 -0.67 10.52 -5.83
C ARG A 100 -0.93 9.19 -5.13
N ASP A 101 -0.27 8.13 -5.57
CA ASP A 101 -0.37 6.77 -5.03
C ASP A 101 0.53 6.53 -3.80
N HIS A 102 1.36 7.50 -3.45
CA HIS A 102 2.19 7.53 -2.25
C HIS A 102 1.86 8.70 -1.34
N ALA A 103 1.65 9.88 -1.93
CA ALA A 103 1.41 11.11 -1.20
C ALA A 103 -0.09 11.49 -1.05
N GLY A 104 -0.99 10.75 -1.70
CA GLY A 104 -2.40 11.12 -1.79
C GLY A 104 -3.10 11.27 -0.45
N GLY A 105 -2.85 10.37 0.49
CA GLY A 105 -3.46 10.38 1.82
C GLY A 105 -2.70 11.19 2.87
N LEU A 106 -1.51 11.75 2.56
CA LEU A 106 -0.66 12.44 3.54
C LEU A 106 -1.36 13.60 4.25
N ALA A 107 -2.08 14.44 3.50
CA ALA A 107 -2.77 15.58 4.08
C ALA A 107 -3.81 15.15 5.12
N GLN A 108 -4.57 14.08 4.85
CA GLN A 108 -5.56 13.52 5.77
C GLN A 108 -4.88 12.93 7.01
N LEU A 109 -3.92 12.04 6.83
CA LEU A 109 -3.24 11.40 7.98
C LEU A 109 -2.49 12.42 8.83
N LYS A 110 -1.90 13.45 8.22
CA LYS A 110 -1.27 14.54 8.97
C LYS A 110 -2.27 15.29 9.84
N ALA A 111 -3.47 15.57 9.33
CA ALA A 111 -4.53 16.23 10.09
C ALA A 111 -5.04 15.34 11.24
N ASP A 112 -5.23 14.04 10.99
CA ASP A 112 -5.82 13.11 11.96
C ASP A 112 -4.85 12.68 13.06
N THR A 113 -3.54 12.68 12.76
CA THR A 113 -2.49 12.25 13.70
C THR A 113 -1.79 13.41 14.40
N GLY A 114 -1.74 14.58 13.80
CA GLY A 114 -0.89 15.69 14.23
C GLY A 114 0.61 15.46 14.00
N ALA A 115 0.97 14.45 13.21
CA ALA A 115 2.36 14.11 12.91
C ALA A 115 3.04 15.17 12.04
N ILE A 116 4.37 15.26 12.16
CA ILE A 116 5.17 16.05 11.23
C ILE A 116 5.47 15.25 9.95
N LEU A 117 5.50 15.92 8.80
CA LEU A 117 5.92 15.33 7.54
C LEU A 117 7.39 15.62 7.27
N ILE A 118 8.17 14.55 7.11
CA ILE A 118 9.56 14.60 6.67
C ILE A 118 9.62 14.05 5.24
N ALA A 119 10.18 14.82 4.32
CA ALA A 119 10.31 14.43 2.92
C ALA A 119 11.56 15.05 2.29
N SER A 120 11.95 14.56 1.13
CA SER A 120 13.10 15.11 0.40
C SER A 120 12.87 16.57 -0.03
N GLU A 121 13.94 17.36 0.02
CA GLU A 121 13.97 18.70 -0.56
C GLU A 121 13.54 18.69 -2.04
N GLY A 122 13.91 17.66 -2.79
CA GLY A 122 13.60 17.51 -4.21
C GLY A 122 12.10 17.39 -4.51
N ASP A 123 11.31 16.85 -3.60
CA ASP A 123 9.87 16.65 -3.77
C ASP A 123 9.01 17.67 -2.98
N ARG A 124 9.65 18.52 -2.18
CA ARG A 124 8.95 19.47 -1.32
C ARG A 124 7.93 20.33 -2.07
N SER A 125 8.34 20.95 -3.18
CA SER A 125 7.45 21.83 -3.96
C SER A 125 6.25 21.07 -4.55
N THR A 126 6.45 19.83 -4.95
CA THR A 126 5.40 18.95 -5.45
C THR A 126 4.41 18.58 -4.35
N LEU A 127 4.88 18.22 -3.16
CA LEU A 127 4.05 17.91 -2.00
C LEU A 127 3.23 19.13 -1.55
N GLU A 128 3.85 20.30 -1.48
CA GLU A 128 3.21 21.54 -1.02
C GLU A 128 2.24 22.13 -2.07
N SER A 129 2.41 21.84 -3.36
CA SER A 129 1.47 22.25 -4.41
C SER A 129 0.41 21.20 -4.72
N GLY A 130 0.65 19.92 -4.44
CA GLY A 130 -0.18 18.78 -4.86
C GLY A 130 -0.11 18.51 -6.36
N LYS A 131 0.90 19.03 -7.07
CA LYS A 131 1.01 18.98 -8.55
C LYS A 131 2.38 18.43 -8.93
N ALA A 132 2.42 17.21 -9.42
CA ALA A 132 3.65 16.61 -9.92
C ALA A 132 4.18 17.40 -11.14
N LEU A 133 5.49 17.60 -11.20
CA LEU A 133 6.14 18.31 -12.29
C LEU A 133 5.85 17.64 -13.65
N GLY A 134 5.52 18.47 -14.65
CA GLY A 134 5.12 17.99 -15.98
C GLY A 134 3.67 17.47 -16.05
N SER A 135 2.98 17.38 -14.94
CA SER A 135 1.58 16.94 -14.86
C SER A 135 0.64 17.98 -14.27
N GLU A 136 1.06 19.24 -14.16
CA GLU A 136 0.29 20.33 -13.52
C GLU A 136 -1.06 20.57 -14.22
N SER A 137 -1.15 20.28 -15.51
CA SER A 137 -2.39 20.38 -16.30
C SER A 137 -3.23 19.10 -16.22
N VAL A 138 -2.72 18.00 -15.67
CA VAL A 138 -3.38 16.72 -15.62
C VAL A 138 -4.02 16.51 -14.26
N GLN A 139 -5.24 17.00 -14.08
CA GLN A 139 -5.96 16.99 -12.79
C GLN A 139 -6.01 15.59 -12.15
N ARG A 140 -6.14 14.51 -12.91
CA ARG A 140 -6.16 13.13 -12.39
C ARG A 140 -4.87 12.70 -11.70
N LEU A 141 -3.75 13.40 -11.91
CA LEU A 141 -2.45 13.12 -11.30
C LEU A 141 -2.18 14.01 -10.08
N GLN A 142 -3.08 14.94 -9.78
CA GLN A 142 -2.97 15.80 -8.60
C GLN A 142 -3.41 15.04 -7.33
N PHE A 143 -2.96 15.54 -6.20
CA PHE A 143 -3.32 15.04 -4.89
C PHE A 143 -3.47 16.20 -3.89
N PRO A 144 -4.09 16.01 -2.72
CA PRO A 144 -4.23 17.07 -1.73
C PRO A 144 -2.85 17.62 -1.30
N PRO A 145 -2.62 18.93 -1.40
CA PRO A 145 -1.35 19.54 -1.00
C PRO A 145 -1.11 19.34 0.49
N VAL A 146 0.15 19.13 0.86
CA VAL A 146 0.56 18.92 2.24
C VAL A 146 1.86 19.64 2.54
N LYS A 147 1.91 20.37 3.66
CA LYS A 147 3.11 21.08 4.10
C LYS A 147 4.17 20.10 4.56
N VAL A 148 5.39 20.23 4.04
CA VAL A 148 6.59 19.54 4.52
C VAL A 148 7.16 20.30 5.71
N ASP A 149 7.20 19.66 6.88
CA ASP A 149 7.68 20.29 8.10
C ASP A 149 9.22 20.24 8.20
N ARG A 150 9.81 19.15 7.71
CA ARG A 150 11.26 18.99 7.64
C ARG A 150 11.67 18.45 6.27
N ALA A 151 12.43 19.23 5.53
CA ALA A 151 13.07 18.76 4.31
C ALA A 151 14.40 18.07 4.62
N ILE A 152 14.70 16.99 3.90
CA ILE A 152 15.94 16.21 4.06
C ILE A 152 16.70 16.10 2.73
N LYS A 153 17.98 15.76 2.86
CA LYS A 153 18.90 15.46 1.76
C LYS A 153 19.43 14.04 1.89
N ASP A 154 20.17 13.61 0.88
CA ASP A 154 20.82 12.30 0.88
C ASP A 154 21.75 12.14 2.10
N GLY A 155 21.65 10.99 2.77
CA GLY A 155 22.41 10.66 3.97
C GLY A 155 21.89 11.28 5.27
N ASP A 156 20.88 12.15 5.22
CA ASP A 156 20.29 12.71 6.46
C ASP A 156 19.62 11.61 7.28
N THR A 157 19.74 11.78 8.60
CA THR A 157 19.15 10.86 9.58
C THR A 157 18.25 11.59 10.56
N PHE A 158 17.36 10.83 11.18
CA PHE A 158 16.66 11.22 12.40
C PHE A 158 16.45 9.98 13.28
N GLU A 159 16.23 10.23 14.56
CA GLU A 159 15.96 9.16 15.54
C GLU A 159 14.59 9.38 16.16
N LEU A 160 13.87 8.27 16.39
CA LEU A 160 12.66 8.22 17.21
C LEU A 160 12.68 6.94 18.06
N GLY A 161 12.64 7.09 19.38
CA GLY A 161 12.55 5.96 20.31
C GLY A 161 13.64 4.90 20.15
N GLY A 162 14.88 5.31 19.88
CA GLY A 162 16.03 4.44 19.69
C GLY A 162 16.17 3.84 18.28
N VAL A 163 15.25 4.17 17.37
CA VAL A 163 15.34 3.73 15.97
C VAL A 163 15.84 4.90 15.11
N THR A 164 16.99 4.71 14.45
CA THR A 164 17.56 5.67 13.51
C THR A 164 17.08 5.38 12.10
N PHE A 165 16.45 6.36 11.50
CA PHE A 165 16.04 6.32 10.09
C PHE A 165 17.03 7.07 9.22
N THR A 166 17.42 6.50 8.09
CA THR A 166 18.35 7.10 7.14
C THR A 166 17.66 7.32 5.80
N ALA A 167 17.80 8.51 5.26
CA ALA A 167 17.32 8.86 3.93
C ALA A 167 18.39 8.57 2.88
N HIS A 168 18.01 7.84 1.85
CA HIS A 168 18.83 7.58 0.66
C HIS A 168 18.12 8.19 -0.54
N VAL A 169 18.56 9.35 -1.00
CA VAL A 169 17.93 10.00 -2.16
C VAL A 169 18.35 9.27 -3.43
N THR A 170 17.40 8.54 -3.99
CA THR A 170 17.55 7.74 -5.22
C THR A 170 16.80 8.40 -6.37
N ALA A 171 17.07 9.67 -6.61
CA ALA A 171 16.40 10.50 -7.61
C ALA A 171 16.34 9.82 -8.99
N GLY A 172 15.18 9.95 -9.64
CA GLY A 172 14.95 9.35 -10.97
C GLY A 172 13.45 9.25 -11.27
N HIS A 173 12.71 8.53 -10.45
CA HIS A 173 11.24 8.44 -10.55
C HIS A 173 10.59 9.80 -10.24
N THR A 174 11.05 10.47 -9.18
CA THR A 174 10.87 11.90 -8.94
C THR A 174 12.21 12.53 -8.60
N ARG A 175 12.28 13.85 -8.51
CA ARG A 175 13.49 14.57 -8.09
C ARG A 175 13.89 14.27 -6.65
N GLY A 176 12.91 13.96 -5.81
CA GLY A 176 13.07 13.68 -4.40
C GLY A 176 12.83 12.22 -4.01
N CYS A 177 12.77 11.30 -4.98
CA CYS A 177 12.61 9.87 -4.71
C CYS A 177 13.60 9.43 -3.64
N THR A 178 13.09 8.99 -2.48
CA THR A 178 13.87 8.69 -1.27
C THR A 178 13.56 7.29 -0.81
N SER A 179 14.60 6.47 -0.73
CA SER A 179 14.54 5.18 -0.04
C SER A 179 14.83 5.40 1.44
N TRP A 180 14.08 4.73 2.31
CA TRP A 180 14.24 4.84 3.75
C TRP A 180 14.80 3.55 4.32
N SER A 181 15.81 3.62 5.17
CA SER A 181 16.30 2.46 5.90
C SER A 181 16.26 2.67 7.41
N TRP A 182 16.05 1.58 8.14
CA TRP A 182 16.02 1.55 9.60
C TRP A 182 16.45 0.17 10.13
N PRO A 183 17.03 0.10 11.34
CA PRO A 183 17.36 -1.18 11.97
C PRO A 183 16.11 -1.91 12.44
N VAL A 184 16.07 -3.22 12.25
CA VAL A 184 15.04 -4.13 12.73
C VAL A 184 15.70 -5.32 13.40
N THR A 185 15.16 -5.74 14.54
CA THR A 185 15.58 -7.00 15.19
C THR A 185 14.50 -8.05 14.96
N ASP A 186 14.87 -9.19 14.38
CA ASP A 186 13.95 -10.30 14.25
C ASP A 186 13.75 -10.96 15.64
N PRO A 187 12.52 -10.99 16.17
CA PRO A 187 12.24 -11.61 17.45
C PRO A 187 12.39 -13.13 17.45
N LEU A 188 12.44 -13.77 16.27
CA LEU A 188 12.53 -15.24 16.14
C LEU A 188 13.97 -15.73 16.28
N ASP A 189 14.93 -14.99 15.75
CA ASP A 189 16.34 -15.38 15.77
C ASP A 189 17.26 -14.42 16.53
N GLY A 190 16.74 -13.22 16.88
CA GLY A 190 17.48 -12.18 17.59
C GLY A 190 18.52 -11.44 16.72
N PHE A 191 18.59 -11.73 15.42
CA PHE A 191 19.51 -11.03 14.53
C PHE A 191 19.04 -9.61 14.24
N HIS A 192 20.04 -8.73 14.05
CA HIS A 192 19.81 -7.35 13.62
C HIS A 192 19.87 -7.29 12.11
N HIS A 193 18.82 -6.74 11.52
CA HIS A 193 18.67 -6.50 10.09
C HIS A 193 18.56 -5.01 9.81
N VAL A 194 18.73 -4.63 8.56
CA VAL A 194 18.37 -3.31 8.06
C VAL A 194 17.18 -3.49 7.12
N ALA A 195 16.05 -2.91 7.48
CA ALA A 195 14.91 -2.78 6.57
C ALA A 195 15.17 -1.62 5.60
N LEU A 196 14.76 -1.79 4.36
CA LEU A 196 14.86 -0.77 3.32
C LEU A 196 13.53 -0.70 2.57
N ASP A 197 12.88 0.45 2.64
CA ASP A 197 11.81 0.82 1.72
C ASP A 197 12.43 1.54 0.52
N PHE A 198 12.41 0.87 -0.62
CA PHE A 198 13.13 1.31 -1.81
C PHE A 198 12.24 2.13 -2.74
N CYS A 199 12.62 3.40 -2.94
CA CYS A 199 12.09 4.22 -4.02
C CYS A 199 12.89 3.97 -5.29
N GLY A 200 12.33 3.16 -6.19
CA GLY A 200 12.98 2.75 -7.41
C GLY A 200 12.77 3.69 -8.60
N ALA A 201 13.76 3.75 -9.49
CA ALA A 201 13.58 4.33 -10.80
C ALA A 201 12.73 3.39 -11.66
N THR A 202 11.55 3.82 -12.06
CA THR A 202 10.84 3.19 -13.17
C THR A 202 11.37 3.82 -14.46
N VAL A 203 12.11 3.07 -15.25
CA VAL A 203 12.47 3.52 -16.58
C VAL A 203 11.22 3.42 -17.45
N SER A 204 10.55 4.56 -17.66
CA SER A 204 9.52 4.65 -18.70
C SER A 204 10.21 4.97 -20.03
N THR A 205 10.08 4.07 -20.99
CA THR A 205 10.57 4.29 -22.37
C THR A 205 9.84 5.44 -23.07
N ASN A 206 8.78 5.99 -22.47
CA ASN A 206 7.99 7.10 -23.00
C ASN A 206 8.38 8.47 -22.40
N SER A 207 9.43 8.54 -21.62
CA SER A 207 9.87 9.77 -20.92
C SER A 207 11.21 10.31 -21.42
N LEU A 208 11.70 9.84 -22.58
CA LEU A 208 12.89 10.37 -23.27
C LEU A 208 12.46 11.28 -24.41
#